data_c6b36d1e10065905f53f69f6ec3ce220
#
_entry.id   c6b36d1e10065905f53f69f6ec3ce220
#
_cell.length_a   1.000
_cell.length_b   1.000
_cell.length_c   1.000
_cell.angle_alpha   90.00
_cell.angle_beta   90.00
_cell.angle_gamma   90.00
#
_symmetry.space_group_name_H-M   'P 1'
#
loop_
_entity.id
_entity.type
_entity.pdbx_description
1 polymer ?
#
loop_
_entity_poly.entity_id
_entity_poly.type
_entity_poly.pdbx_seq_one_letter_code
_entity_poly.pdbx_strand_id
1 'polypeptide(L)'
;YLTQWGEARARERIVDAPSDAHVMVNSGTPNFYRPAADLLCNLGYQHNRSFYNMKITMDAPPPQPIWADGITICHMQPGQEEAVYQAQHEAFRDHWGFVEGPYAEGLTRWLHFVTNHTSYDPSVFFLAMAGNEIAGVALCFPKDNEFPDMAWVDDLAVRRPWRRQGVALALLHHAFGEFYRRGIKQVGLGVDASSLTGATRLYEKAGMHIFRQFDSYEKELRAGKDLMTQ
;
A
#
# COMPACT_ATOMS: atom_id res chain seq x y z
N TYR A 1 -20.22 -20.38 3.58
CA TYR A 1 -20.22 -20.81 2.17
C TYR A 1 -19.09 -20.10 1.37
N LEU A 2 -19.10 -18.76 1.26
CA LEU A 2 -18.12 -18.02 0.43
C LEU A 2 -16.67 -18.26 0.88
N THR A 3 -16.40 -18.22 2.16
CA THR A 3 -15.06 -18.50 2.72
C THR A 3 -14.58 -19.91 2.36
N GLN A 4 -15.43 -20.92 2.52
CA GLN A 4 -15.11 -22.30 2.17
C GLN A 4 -14.94 -22.49 0.65
N TRP A 5 -15.74 -21.80 -0.15
CA TRP A 5 -15.58 -21.79 -1.61
C TRP A 5 -14.23 -21.18 -2.02
N GLY A 6 -13.89 -20.03 -1.43
CA GLY A 6 -12.58 -19.38 -1.66
C GLY A 6 -11.40 -20.28 -1.25
N GLU A 7 -11.51 -20.96 -0.10
CA GLU A 7 -10.50 -21.92 0.34
C GLU A 7 -10.38 -23.12 -0.61
N ALA A 8 -11.49 -23.68 -1.10
CA ALA A 8 -11.47 -24.74 -2.09
C ALA A 8 -10.80 -24.30 -3.40
N ARG A 9 -11.13 -23.09 -3.84
CA ARG A 9 -10.51 -22.51 -5.04
C ARG A 9 -9.01 -22.26 -4.87
N ALA A 10 -8.58 -21.80 -3.71
CA ALA A 10 -7.15 -21.64 -3.40
C ALA A 10 -6.42 -22.98 -3.41
N ARG A 11 -7.04 -24.06 -2.90
CA ARG A 11 -6.48 -25.42 -2.94
C ARG A 11 -6.27 -25.95 -4.37
N GLU A 12 -7.17 -25.64 -5.29
CA GLU A 12 -7.00 -26.00 -6.71
C GLU A 12 -5.77 -25.33 -7.34
N ARG A 13 -5.38 -24.15 -6.83
CA ARG A 13 -4.27 -23.35 -7.33
C ARG A 13 -2.94 -23.61 -6.62
N ILE A 14 -2.90 -24.45 -5.59
CA ILE A 14 -1.65 -24.79 -4.87
C ILE A 14 -0.56 -25.29 -5.81
N VAL A 15 -0.93 -25.95 -6.90
CA VAL A 15 -0.01 -26.48 -7.91
C VAL A 15 0.79 -25.41 -8.64
N ASP A 16 0.32 -24.15 -8.64
CA ASP A 16 1.01 -23.02 -9.27
C ASP A 16 2.18 -22.49 -8.41
N ALA A 17 2.20 -22.83 -7.12
CA ALA A 17 3.28 -22.44 -6.21
C ALA A 17 4.41 -23.48 -6.23
N PRO A 18 5.68 -23.09 -6.00
CA PRO A 18 6.79 -24.03 -5.82
C PRO A 18 6.42 -25.16 -4.85
N SER A 19 6.85 -26.39 -5.16
CA SER A 19 6.40 -27.58 -4.42
C SER A 19 6.77 -27.58 -2.93
N ASP A 20 7.83 -26.86 -2.57
CA ASP A 20 8.34 -26.72 -1.20
C ASP A 20 7.86 -25.42 -0.51
N ALA A 21 7.10 -24.57 -1.20
CA ALA A 21 6.64 -23.30 -0.62
C ALA A 21 5.51 -23.49 0.40
N HIS A 22 5.56 -22.71 1.47
CA HIS A 22 4.44 -22.52 2.39
C HIS A 22 3.30 -21.80 1.69
N VAL A 23 2.09 -22.36 1.76
CA VAL A 23 0.91 -21.78 1.11
C VAL A 23 -0.16 -21.51 2.13
N MET A 24 -0.60 -20.27 2.15
CA MET A 24 -1.59 -19.73 3.07
C MET A 24 -2.81 -19.18 2.31
N VAL A 25 -3.96 -19.19 2.93
CA VAL A 25 -5.11 -18.38 2.51
C VAL A 25 -5.39 -17.32 3.56
N ASN A 26 -5.59 -16.08 3.11
CA ASN A 26 -5.86 -14.95 3.97
C ASN A 26 -7.30 -14.47 3.82
N SER A 27 -7.86 -13.95 4.91
CA SER A 27 -9.13 -13.26 4.94
C SER A 27 -9.05 -12.12 5.96
N GLY A 28 -9.75 -11.02 5.69
CA GLY A 28 -9.74 -9.85 6.57
C GLY A 28 -11.13 -9.43 7.01
N THR A 29 -11.22 -8.78 8.16
CA THR A 29 -12.46 -8.18 8.65
C THR A 29 -12.17 -6.91 9.44
N PRO A 30 -13.08 -5.90 9.43
CA PRO A 30 -12.98 -4.81 10.38
C PRO A 30 -12.93 -5.32 11.81
N ASN A 31 -12.06 -4.78 12.65
CA ASN A 31 -11.83 -5.26 14.02
C ASN A 31 -13.09 -5.21 14.93
N PHE A 32 -14.03 -4.32 14.61
CA PHE A 32 -15.30 -4.19 15.34
C PHE A 32 -16.35 -5.21 14.93
N TYR A 33 -16.17 -5.94 13.81
CA TYR A 33 -17.16 -6.90 13.32
C TYR A 33 -16.87 -8.32 13.82
N ARG A 34 -17.12 -8.54 15.10
CA ARG A 34 -16.88 -9.82 15.80
C ARG A 34 -17.47 -11.06 15.11
N PRO A 35 -18.71 -11.04 14.55
CA PRO A 35 -19.25 -12.24 13.91
C PRO A 35 -18.39 -12.78 12.77
N ALA A 36 -17.71 -11.91 11.99
CA ALA A 36 -16.81 -12.37 10.94
C ALA A 36 -15.51 -12.95 11.52
N ALA A 37 -14.95 -12.33 12.56
CA ALA A 37 -13.77 -12.84 13.25
C ALA A 37 -14.04 -14.23 13.85
N ASP A 38 -15.17 -14.40 14.55
CA ASP A 38 -15.59 -15.68 15.13
C ASP A 38 -15.81 -16.75 14.05
N LEU A 39 -16.42 -16.38 12.92
CA LEU A 39 -16.58 -17.28 11.78
C LEU A 39 -15.23 -17.76 11.24
N LEU A 40 -14.28 -16.85 11.05
CA LEU A 40 -12.94 -17.19 10.56
C LEU A 40 -12.21 -18.12 11.55
N CYS A 41 -12.24 -17.80 12.85
CA CYS A 41 -11.65 -18.65 13.88
C CYS A 41 -12.30 -20.06 13.91
N ASN A 42 -13.63 -20.15 13.80
CA ASN A 42 -14.33 -21.43 13.74
C ASN A 42 -14.02 -22.25 12.49
N LEU A 43 -13.59 -21.61 11.41
CA LEU A 43 -13.11 -22.26 10.18
C LEU A 43 -11.62 -22.58 10.23
N GLY A 44 -10.94 -22.35 11.36
CA GLY A 44 -9.53 -22.69 11.58
C GLY A 44 -8.55 -21.62 11.09
N TYR A 45 -9.01 -20.39 10.83
CA TYR A 45 -8.13 -19.27 10.58
C TYR A 45 -7.60 -18.72 11.91
N GLN A 46 -6.38 -18.19 11.89
CA GLN A 46 -5.74 -17.55 13.04
C GLN A 46 -5.43 -16.09 12.71
N HIS A 47 -5.64 -15.19 13.68
CA HIS A 47 -5.23 -13.80 13.54
C HIS A 47 -3.71 -13.75 13.35
N ASN A 48 -3.25 -13.07 12.29
CA ASN A 48 -1.82 -12.92 12.02
C ASN A 48 -1.37 -11.47 12.08
N ARG A 49 -2.20 -10.52 11.62
CA ARG A 49 -1.79 -9.13 11.53
C ARG A 49 -2.96 -8.15 11.58
N SER A 50 -2.67 -6.92 12.01
CA SER A 50 -3.63 -5.81 11.95
C SER A 50 -3.13 -4.72 11.03
N PHE A 51 -4.06 -4.04 10.36
CA PHE A 51 -3.80 -2.91 9.47
C PHE A 51 -4.65 -1.73 9.90
N TYR A 52 -4.07 -0.53 9.85
CA TYR A 52 -4.79 0.71 10.09
C TYR A 52 -5.13 1.41 8.79
N ASN A 53 -6.36 1.91 8.68
CA ASN A 53 -6.67 2.98 7.76
C ASN A 53 -6.51 4.30 8.52
N MET A 54 -5.62 5.14 8.01
CA MET A 54 -5.36 6.47 8.56
C MET A 54 -5.85 7.53 7.58
N LYS A 55 -6.30 8.66 8.11
CA LYS A 55 -6.72 9.81 7.29
C LYS A 55 -6.33 11.14 7.89
N ILE A 56 -6.25 12.13 7.03
CA ILE A 56 -6.25 13.55 7.39
C ILE A 56 -7.53 14.21 6.87
N THR A 57 -8.09 15.15 7.65
CA THR A 57 -9.13 16.06 7.21
C THR A 57 -8.56 17.49 7.25
N MET A 58 -8.64 18.17 6.12
CA MET A 58 -7.97 19.46 5.91
C MET A 58 -8.98 20.59 5.86
N ASP A 59 -9.18 21.28 6.98
CA ASP A 59 -10.02 22.49 7.07
C ASP A 59 -9.27 23.76 6.60
N ALA A 60 -7.94 23.70 6.59
CA ALA A 60 -7.02 24.73 6.09
C ALA A 60 -5.96 24.10 5.17
N PRO A 61 -5.22 24.90 4.37
CA PRO A 61 -4.13 24.37 3.56
C PRO A 61 -3.11 23.60 4.41
N PRO A 62 -2.69 22.40 3.99
CA PRO A 62 -1.69 21.62 4.72
C PRO A 62 -0.31 22.31 4.68
N PRO A 63 0.63 21.88 5.55
CA PRO A 63 2.00 22.40 5.52
C PRO A 63 2.64 22.20 4.13
N GLN A 64 3.46 23.19 3.73
CA GLN A 64 4.23 23.08 2.50
C GLN A 64 5.28 21.95 2.63
N PRO A 65 5.53 21.19 1.56
CA PRO A 65 6.57 20.15 1.58
C PRO A 65 7.96 20.77 1.73
N ILE A 66 8.78 20.16 2.60
CA ILE A 66 10.18 20.51 2.77
C ILE A 66 11.00 19.40 2.11
N TRP A 67 11.62 19.70 0.98
CA TRP A 67 12.41 18.74 0.22
C TRP A 67 13.85 18.69 0.72
N ALA A 68 14.44 17.49 0.72
CA ALA A 68 15.87 17.33 0.94
C ALA A 68 16.67 17.96 -0.22
N ASP A 69 17.92 18.35 0.04
CA ASP A 69 18.80 18.92 -0.97
C ASP A 69 18.95 18.01 -2.19
N GLY A 70 18.83 18.57 -3.37
CA GLY A 70 18.91 17.85 -4.64
C GLY A 70 17.66 17.03 -5.01
N ILE A 71 16.61 17.06 -4.19
CA ILE A 71 15.32 16.42 -4.52
C ILE A 71 14.37 17.43 -5.16
N THR A 72 13.84 17.07 -6.32
CA THR A 72 12.77 17.80 -7.01
C THR A 72 11.51 16.96 -7.10
N ILE A 73 10.38 17.58 -7.41
CA ILE A 73 9.09 16.89 -7.53
C ILE A 73 8.54 17.01 -8.95
N CYS A 74 8.03 15.93 -9.50
CA CYS A 74 7.21 15.93 -10.70
C CYS A 74 6.07 14.90 -10.55
N HIS A 75 5.17 14.86 -11.51
CA HIS A 75 4.21 13.78 -11.65
C HIS A 75 4.62 12.84 -12.79
N MET A 76 4.13 11.60 -12.72
CA MET A 76 4.41 10.58 -13.73
C MET A 76 3.97 11.04 -15.13
N GLN A 77 4.84 10.85 -16.11
CA GLN A 77 4.55 11.09 -17.52
C GLN A 77 4.28 9.76 -18.24
N PRO A 78 3.51 9.77 -19.33
CA PRO A 78 3.34 8.58 -20.16
C PRO A 78 4.69 7.99 -20.60
N GLY A 79 4.84 6.68 -20.48
CA GLY A 79 6.07 5.96 -20.77
C GLY A 79 7.04 5.82 -19.59
N GLN A 80 6.71 6.37 -18.42
CA GLN A 80 7.50 6.21 -17.19
C GLN A 80 7.00 5.08 -16.29
N GLU A 81 5.95 4.38 -16.68
CA GLU A 81 5.27 3.38 -15.85
C GLU A 81 6.23 2.29 -15.35
N GLU A 82 7.09 1.78 -16.23
CA GLU A 82 8.08 0.76 -15.84
C GLU A 82 9.09 1.31 -14.84
N ALA A 83 9.59 2.54 -15.04
CA ALA A 83 10.53 3.15 -14.11
C ALA A 83 9.90 3.42 -12.73
N VAL A 84 8.63 3.80 -12.69
CA VAL A 84 7.85 3.98 -11.46
C VAL A 84 7.67 2.64 -10.74
N TYR A 85 7.24 1.59 -11.48
CA TYR A 85 7.13 0.24 -10.94
C TYR A 85 8.45 -0.26 -10.37
N GLN A 86 9.55 -0.06 -11.10
CA GLN A 86 10.88 -0.49 -10.64
C GLN A 86 11.27 0.20 -9.31
N ALA A 87 11.07 1.52 -9.21
CA ALA A 87 11.39 2.27 -8.00
C ALA A 87 10.53 1.83 -6.80
N GLN A 88 9.23 1.63 -7.02
CA GLN A 88 8.30 1.11 -6.04
C GLN A 88 8.70 -0.31 -5.62
N HIS A 89 8.87 -1.23 -6.56
CA HIS A 89 9.23 -2.62 -6.31
C HIS A 89 10.53 -2.74 -5.48
N GLU A 90 11.58 -1.97 -5.85
CA GLU A 90 12.82 -1.91 -5.07
C GLU A 90 12.60 -1.42 -3.64
N ALA A 91 11.78 -0.38 -3.46
CA ALA A 91 11.52 0.20 -2.15
C ALA A 91 10.70 -0.73 -1.24
N PHE A 92 9.84 -1.58 -1.81
CA PHE A 92 8.99 -2.51 -1.04
C PHE A 92 9.67 -3.84 -0.68
N ARG A 93 10.88 -4.11 -1.17
CA ARG A 93 11.61 -5.37 -0.84
C ARG A 93 11.81 -5.60 0.66
N ASP A 94 11.80 -4.54 1.45
CA ASP A 94 11.96 -4.61 2.92
C ASP A 94 10.61 -4.67 3.67
N HIS A 95 9.50 -4.67 2.95
CA HIS A 95 8.18 -4.74 3.56
C HIS A 95 7.84 -6.17 3.93
N TRP A 96 7.16 -6.33 5.06
CA TRP A 96 6.61 -7.61 5.45
C TRP A 96 5.68 -8.15 4.36
N GLY A 97 5.76 -9.45 4.12
CA GLY A 97 4.93 -10.12 3.12
C GLY A 97 5.40 -9.94 1.67
N PHE A 98 6.49 -9.21 1.43
CA PHE A 98 7.05 -9.12 0.09
C PHE A 98 7.58 -10.48 -0.35
N VAL A 99 7.18 -10.91 -1.55
CA VAL A 99 7.69 -12.12 -2.22
C VAL A 99 8.30 -11.71 -3.55
N GLU A 100 9.58 -11.99 -3.73
CA GLU A 100 10.25 -11.78 -5.02
C GLU A 100 9.68 -12.75 -6.05
N GLY A 101 9.20 -12.23 -7.15
CA GLY A 101 8.63 -13.02 -8.26
C GLY A 101 9.15 -12.55 -9.61
N PRO A 102 8.72 -13.18 -10.72
CA PRO A 102 9.12 -12.75 -12.05
C PRO A 102 8.74 -11.30 -12.30
N TYR A 103 9.75 -10.44 -12.54
CA TYR A 103 9.57 -8.99 -12.70
C TYR A 103 8.53 -8.62 -13.74
N ALA A 104 8.59 -9.26 -14.92
CA ALA A 104 7.65 -8.97 -16.02
C ALA A 104 6.19 -9.26 -15.67
N GLU A 105 5.94 -10.31 -14.89
CA GLU A 105 4.59 -10.65 -14.42
C GLU A 105 4.12 -9.64 -13.37
N GLY A 106 5.01 -9.24 -12.46
CA GLY A 106 4.74 -8.22 -11.46
C GLY A 106 4.39 -6.88 -12.12
N LEU A 107 5.19 -6.42 -13.10
CA LEU A 107 4.92 -5.22 -13.88
C LEU A 107 3.57 -5.31 -14.60
N THR A 108 3.28 -6.43 -15.24
CA THR A 108 2.00 -6.62 -15.96
C THR A 108 0.81 -6.52 -15.01
N ARG A 109 0.88 -7.15 -13.83
CA ARG A 109 -0.18 -7.07 -12.81
C ARG A 109 -0.35 -5.65 -12.27
N TRP A 110 0.77 -4.97 -11.99
CA TRP A 110 0.75 -3.59 -11.50
C TRP A 110 0.15 -2.64 -12.53
N LEU A 111 0.57 -2.70 -13.79
CA LEU A 111 0.00 -1.92 -14.88
C LEU A 111 -1.51 -2.15 -15.00
N HIS A 112 -1.93 -3.41 -14.99
CA HIS A 112 -3.35 -3.75 -15.04
C HIS A 112 -4.12 -3.16 -13.84
N PHE A 113 -3.57 -3.24 -12.64
CA PHE A 113 -4.19 -2.67 -11.45
C PHE A 113 -4.34 -1.15 -11.55
N VAL A 114 -3.25 -0.42 -11.82
CA VAL A 114 -3.29 1.04 -11.83
C VAL A 114 -4.11 1.60 -12.98
N THR A 115 -3.99 1.06 -14.20
CA THR A 115 -4.70 1.58 -15.37
C THR A 115 -6.18 1.23 -15.41
N ASN A 116 -6.61 0.16 -14.74
CA ASN A 116 -8.02 -0.21 -14.63
C ASN A 116 -8.71 0.36 -13.39
N HIS A 117 -7.99 1.09 -12.53
CA HIS A 117 -8.61 1.77 -11.42
C HIS A 117 -9.55 2.88 -11.93
N THR A 118 -10.77 2.93 -11.39
CA THR A 118 -11.85 3.84 -11.88
C THR A 118 -11.50 5.32 -11.79
N SER A 119 -10.58 5.69 -10.89
CA SER A 119 -10.08 7.05 -10.70
C SER A 119 -8.60 7.21 -11.05
N TYR A 120 -8.09 6.40 -11.99
CA TYR A 120 -6.71 6.53 -12.46
C TYR A 120 -6.44 7.92 -13.03
N ASP A 121 -5.47 8.61 -12.46
CA ASP A 121 -5.01 9.94 -12.89
C ASP A 121 -3.50 10.04 -12.66
N PRO A 122 -2.67 9.90 -13.70
CA PRO A 122 -1.20 9.96 -13.55
C PRO A 122 -0.70 11.31 -13.06
N SER A 123 -1.50 12.38 -13.12
CA SER A 123 -1.12 13.70 -12.59
C SER A 123 -1.07 13.76 -11.05
N VAL A 124 -1.55 12.72 -10.36
CA VAL A 124 -1.41 12.54 -8.90
C VAL A 124 -0.50 11.37 -8.52
N PHE A 125 0.26 10.85 -9.49
CA PHE A 125 1.35 9.93 -9.23
C PHE A 125 2.64 10.75 -9.11
N PHE A 126 2.99 11.12 -7.87
CA PHE A 126 4.08 12.04 -7.56
C PHE A 126 5.42 11.31 -7.44
N LEU A 127 6.42 11.85 -8.11
CA LEU A 127 7.79 11.31 -8.18
C LEU A 127 8.76 12.30 -7.55
N ALA A 128 9.40 11.91 -6.45
CA ALA A 128 10.55 12.63 -5.90
C ALA A 128 11.79 12.22 -6.68
N MET A 129 12.41 13.17 -7.38
CA MET A 129 13.54 12.94 -8.28
C MET A 129 14.85 13.43 -7.65
N ALA A 130 15.90 12.59 -7.72
CA ALA A 130 17.28 12.95 -7.43
C ALA A 130 18.06 12.96 -8.76
N GLY A 131 18.16 14.12 -9.39
CA GLY A 131 18.61 14.20 -10.79
C GLY A 131 17.68 13.41 -11.72
N ASN A 132 18.19 12.38 -12.36
CA ASN A 132 17.42 11.52 -13.27
C ASN A 132 16.86 10.24 -12.59
N GLU A 133 17.11 10.04 -11.30
CA GLU A 133 16.66 8.86 -10.58
C GLU A 133 15.39 9.15 -9.77
N ILE A 134 14.46 8.20 -9.74
CA ILE A 134 13.30 8.24 -8.84
C ILE A 134 13.80 7.88 -7.44
N ALA A 135 13.82 8.84 -6.52
CA ALA A 135 14.18 8.65 -5.11
C ALA A 135 13.03 8.09 -4.29
N GLY A 136 11.79 8.46 -4.64
CA GLY A 136 10.59 7.99 -3.98
C GLY A 136 9.34 8.32 -4.79
N VAL A 137 8.26 7.65 -4.44
CA VAL A 137 6.95 7.79 -5.11
C VAL A 137 5.83 7.94 -4.10
N ALA A 138 4.79 8.70 -4.46
CA ALA A 138 3.48 8.67 -3.83
C ALA A 138 2.45 8.47 -4.94
N LEU A 139 1.93 7.25 -5.06
CA LEU A 139 0.94 6.88 -6.06
C LEU A 139 -0.44 7.05 -5.44
N CYS A 140 -1.22 7.96 -5.99
CA CYS A 140 -2.46 8.38 -5.38
C CYS A 140 -3.63 8.23 -6.34
N PHE A 141 -4.81 8.00 -5.77
CA PHE A 141 -6.06 8.03 -6.48
C PHE A 141 -6.94 9.18 -5.94
N PRO A 142 -7.51 10.03 -6.82
CA PRO A 142 -8.35 11.15 -6.38
C PRO A 142 -9.62 10.71 -5.65
N LYS A 143 -9.99 9.44 -5.79
CA LYS A 143 -11.18 8.87 -5.19
C LYS A 143 -10.90 7.41 -4.85
N ASP A 144 -11.21 7.05 -3.61
CA ASP A 144 -11.19 5.66 -3.18
C ASP A 144 -12.53 4.96 -3.51
N ASN A 145 -12.51 3.65 -3.73
CA ASN A 145 -13.71 2.89 -4.07
C ASN A 145 -14.66 2.71 -2.88
N GLU A 146 -14.13 2.61 -1.65
CA GLU A 146 -14.91 2.47 -0.42
C GLU A 146 -15.30 3.84 0.16
N PHE A 147 -14.45 4.86 -0.03
CA PHE A 147 -14.61 6.22 0.51
C PHE A 147 -14.64 7.25 -0.63
N PRO A 148 -15.76 7.41 -1.35
CA PRO A 148 -15.83 8.19 -2.57
C PRO A 148 -15.51 9.69 -2.43
N ASP A 149 -15.57 10.24 -1.21
CA ASP A 149 -15.24 11.65 -0.91
C ASP A 149 -13.80 11.82 -0.39
N MET A 150 -12.98 10.75 -0.44
CA MET A 150 -11.62 10.71 0.07
C MET A 150 -10.65 10.33 -1.04
N ALA A 151 -9.57 11.08 -1.22
CA ALA A 151 -8.44 10.63 -2.01
C ALA A 151 -7.64 9.57 -1.24
N TRP A 152 -6.93 8.73 -1.95
CA TRP A 152 -6.16 7.64 -1.36
C TRP A 152 -4.71 7.65 -1.81
N VAL A 153 -3.77 7.60 -0.87
CA VAL A 153 -2.37 7.31 -1.13
C VAL A 153 -2.22 5.78 -1.07
N ASP A 154 -2.20 5.16 -2.24
CA ASP A 154 -2.12 3.71 -2.37
C ASP A 154 -0.71 3.21 -2.03
N ASP A 155 0.29 3.82 -2.65
CA ASP A 155 1.69 3.55 -2.40
C ASP A 155 2.45 4.81 -1.99
N LEU A 156 3.17 4.72 -0.88
CA LEU A 156 4.19 5.68 -0.46
C LEU A 156 5.50 4.93 -0.26
N ALA A 157 6.45 5.15 -1.13
CA ALA A 157 7.70 4.41 -1.11
C ALA A 157 8.92 5.33 -1.33
N VAL A 158 10.00 5.06 -0.58
CA VAL A 158 11.28 5.75 -0.74
C VAL A 158 12.38 4.70 -0.85
N ARG A 159 13.16 4.77 -1.92
CA ARG A 159 14.30 3.86 -2.15
C ARG A 159 15.37 4.06 -1.08
N ARG A 160 16.09 3.00 -0.73
CA ARG A 160 17.05 2.96 0.40
C ARG A 160 18.02 4.15 0.46
N PRO A 161 18.69 4.61 -0.63
CA PRO A 161 19.65 5.69 -0.57
C PRO A 161 19.08 7.03 -0.07
N TRP A 162 17.77 7.25 -0.22
CA TRP A 162 17.09 8.51 0.12
C TRP A 162 16.20 8.43 1.36
N ARG A 163 16.23 7.28 2.07
CA ARG A 163 15.49 7.13 3.32
C ARG A 163 16.04 8.02 4.44
N ARG A 164 15.19 8.36 5.41
CA ARG A 164 15.53 9.15 6.61
C ARG A 164 15.97 10.59 6.31
N GLN A 165 15.70 11.08 5.12
CA GLN A 165 15.98 12.44 4.67
C GLN A 165 14.70 13.31 4.54
N GLY A 166 13.55 12.85 5.05
CA GLY A 166 12.29 13.60 4.99
C GLY A 166 11.49 13.44 3.70
N VAL A 167 11.99 12.71 2.68
CA VAL A 167 11.36 12.57 1.35
C VAL A 167 9.93 12.06 1.44
N ALA A 168 9.64 11.04 2.26
CA ALA A 168 8.30 10.50 2.41
C ALA A 168 7.31 11.54 3.02
N LEU A 169 7.74 12.32 4.00
CA LEU A 169 6.92 13.37 4.59
C LEU A 169 6.65 14.50 3.58
N ALA A 170 7.67 14.87 2.79
CA ALA A 170 7.52 15.88 1.75
C ALA A 170 6.55 15.42 0.65
N LEU A 171 6.62 14.13 0.23
CA LEU A 171 5.67 13.53 -0.71
C LEU A 171 4.23 13.58 -0.17
N LEU A 172 4.01 13.25 1.11
CA LEU A 172 2.68 13.33 1.73
C LEU A 172 2.15 14.78 1.76
N HIS A 173 2.97 15.73 2.22
CA HIS A 173 2.55 17.14 2.25
C HIS A 173 2.25 17.67 0.84
N HIS A 174 3.02 17.24 -0.17
CA HIS A 174 2.77 17.58 -1.56
C HIS A 174 1.44 17.01 -2.05
N ALA A 175 1.19 15.73 -1.81
CA ALA A 175 -0.09 15.08 -2.17
C ALA A 175 -1.28 15.75 -1.48
N PHE A 176 -1.17 16.03 -0.17
CA PHE A 176 -2.22 16.75 0.58
C PHE A 176 -2.48 18.14 0.01
N GLY A 177 -1.42 18.90 -0.33
CA GLY A 177 -1.54 20.23 -0.95
C GLY A 177 -2.24 20.17 -2.30
N GLU A 178 -1.92 19.21 -3.13
CA GLU A 178 -2.55 19.03 -4.44
C GLU A 178 -4.02 18.64 -4.30
N PHE A 179 -4.36 17.70 -3.42
CA PHE A 179 -5.75 17.33 -3.17
C PHE A 179 -6.56 18.48 -2.56
N TYR A 180 -5.97 19.22 -1.62
CA TYR A 180 -6.60 20.41 -1.07
C TYR A 180 -6.93 21.43 -2.16
N ARG A 181 -5.97 21.69 -3.09
CA ARG A 181 -6.16 22.60 -4.24
C ARG A 181 -7.26 22.13 -5.19
N ARG A 182 -7.42 20.80 -5.36
CA ARG A 182 -8.54 20.18 -6.13
C ARG A 182 -9.86 20.17 -5.39
N GLY A 183 -9.94 20.69 -4.16
CA GLY A 183 -11.14 20.70 -3.34
C GLY A 183 -11.41 19.42 -2.56
N ILE A 184 -10.52 18.42 -2.65
CA ILE A 184 -10.63 17.17 -1.89
C ILE A 184 -10.01 17.40 -0.51
N LYS A 185 -10.86 17.33 0.52
CA LYS A 185 -10.48 17.70 1.90
C LYS A 185 -10.06 16.51 2.76
N GLN A 186 -10.27 15.29 2.31
CA GLN A 186 -9.88 14.10 3.02
C GLN A 186 -8.91 13.27 2.18
N VAL A 187 -7.84 12.81 2.82
CA VAL A 187 -6.86 11.90 2.20
C VAL A 187 -6.60 10.75 3.16
N GLY A 188 -6.76 9.53 2.67
CA GLY A 188 -6.52 8.30 3.42
C GLY A 188 -5.37 7.47 2.89
N LEU A 189 -4.96 6.50 3.68
CA LEU A 189 -4.02 5.43 3.32
C LEU A 189 -4.19 4.21 4.23
N GLY A 190 -3.67 3.07 3.78
CA GLY A 190 -3.53 1.86 4.58
C GLY A 190 -2.11 1.69 5.11
N VAL A 191 -1.94 1.13 6.32
CA VAL A 191 -0.65 0.82 6.91
C VAL A 191 -0.70 -0.41 7.79
N ASP A 192 0.36 -1.21 7.74
CA ASP A 192 0.58 -2.30 8.68
C ASP A 192 0.81 -1.74 10.09
N ALA A 193 -0.02 -2.17 11.05
CA ALA A 193 0.07 -1.73 12.45
C ALA A 193 1.41 -2.09 13.12
N SER A 194 2.06 -3.14 12.62
CA SER A 194 3.37 -3.64 13.09
C SER A 194 4.53 -3.21 12.18
N SER A 195 4.34 -2.16 11.36
CA SER A 195 5.35 -1.71 10.40
C SER A 195 6.71 -1.45 11.07
N LEU A 196 7.72 -2.20 10.64
CA LEU A 196 9.11 -2.08 11.11
C LEU A 196 9.76 -0.74 10.74
N THR A 197 9.22 -0.06 9.72
CA THR A 197 9.76 1.21 9.21
C THR A 197 9.33 2.42 10.06
N GLY A 198 8.38 2.24 10.98
CA GLY A 198 7.79 3.32 11.76
C GLY A 198 6.85 4.20 10.94
N ALA A 199 6.21 3.63 9.92
CA ALA A 199 5.33 4.34 9.00
C ALA A 199 4.17 5.04 9.72
N THR A 200 3.55 4.41 10.73
CA THR A 200 2.47 5.03 11.52
C THR A 200 2.91 6.37 12.13
N ARG A 201 4.12 6.46 12.71
CA ARG A 201 4.67 7.71 13.26
C ARG A 201 4.88 8.78 12.19
N LEU A 202 5.28 8.37 10.97
CA LEU A 202 5.41 9.28 9.83
C LEU A 202 4.05 9.89 9.47
N TYR A 203 3.01 9.07 9.41
CA TYR A 203 1.65 9.50 9.07
C TYR A 203 1.05 10.39 10.16
N GLU A 204 1.24 10.05 11.44
CA GLU A 204 0.87 10.93 12.57
C GLU A 204 1.57 12.29 12.48
N LYS A 205 2.88 12.31 12.15
CA LYS A 205 3.64 13.55 11.93
C LYS A 205 3.12 14.35 10.75
N ALA A 206 2.57 13.70 9.72
CA ALA A 206 1.90 14.35 8.61
C ALA A 206 0.49 14.88 8.94
N GLY A 207 -0.01 14.66 10.16
CA GLY A 207 -1.33 15.11 10.62
C GLY A 207 -2.44 14.08 10.42
N MET A 208 -2.11 12.84 10.09
CA MET A 208 -3.09 11.77 9.95
C MET A 208 -3.40 11.12 11.29
N HIS A 209 -4.59 10.53 11.40
CA HIS A 209 -5.02 9.74 12.55
C HIS A 209 -5.66 8.42 12.09
N ILE A 210 -5.62 7.40 12.93
CA ILE A 210 -6.29 6.13 12.69
C ILE A 210 -7.80 6.36 12.78
N PHE A 211 -8.55 5.94 11.75
CA PHE A 211 -10.00 5.98 11.78
C PHE A 211 -10.66 4.59 11.68
N ARG A 212 -9.88 3.59 11.24
CA ARG A 212 -10.37 2.20 11.12
C ARG A 212 -9.21 1.23 11.29
N GLN A 213 -9.51 0.04 11.82
CA GLN A 213 -8.59 -1.09 11.89
C GLN A 213 -9.22 -2.30 11.20
N PHE A 214 -8.40 -3.01 10.46
CA PHE A 214 -8.70 -4.33 9.92
C PHE A 214 -7.78 -5.36 10.53
N ASP A 215 -8.32 -6.53 10.84
CA ASP A 215 -7.57 -7.68 11.28
C ASP A 215 -7.52 -8.71 10.16
N SER A 216 -6.32 -9.18 9.87
CA SER A 216 -6.05 -10.23 8.91
C SER A 216 -5.95 -11.57 9.64
N TYR A 217 -6.55 -12.57 9.05
CA TYR A 217 -6.56 -13.95 9.52
C TYR A 217 -6.01 -14.85 8.43
N GLU A 218 -5.20 -15.83 8.81
CA GLU A 218 -4.60 -16.77 7.88
C GLU A 218 -4.90 -18.20 8.26
N LYS A 219 -4.90 -19.06 7.25
CA LYS A 219 -5.01 -20.51 7.41
C LYS A 219 -4.04 -21.21 6.48
N GLU A 220 -3.23 -22.10 7.04
CA GLU A 220 -2.31 -22.91 6.27
C GLU A 220 -3.06 -23.88 5.36
N LEU A 221 -2.69 -23.89 4.08
CA LEU A 221 -3.16 -24.86 3.11
C LEU A 221 -2.11 -25.93 2.80
N ARG A 222 -0.82 -25.56 2.85
CA ARG A 222 0.33 -26.46 2.69
C ARG A 222 1.50 -25.92 3.50
N ALA A 223 2.05 -26.76 4.36
CA ALA A 223 3.31 -26.48 5.06
C ALA A 223 4.48 -26.42 4.07
N GLY A 224 5.49 -25.60 4.36
CA GLY A 224 6.65 -25.46 3.49
C GLY A 224 7.57 -24.33 3.90
N LYS A 225 8.46 -23.94 2.97
CA LYS A 225 9.38 -22.82 3.15
C LYS A 225 8.64 -21.48 3.01
N ASP A 226 8.79 -20.62 3.99
CA ASP A 226 8.32 -19.24 3.89
C ASP A 226 9.17 -18.48 2.87
N LEU A 227 8.51 -17.87 1.89
CA LEU A 227 9.14 -17.05 0.83
C LEU A 227 8.98 -15.55 1.06
N MET A 228 8.23 -15.17 2.10
CA MET A 228 7.95 -13.76 2.41
C MET A 228 9.11 -13.11 3.17
N THR A 229 9.30 -11.82 2.92
CA THR A 229 10.11 -10.95 3.78
C THR A 229 9.41 -10.78 5.13
N GLN A 230 10.14 -11.03 6.23
CA GLN A 230 9.64 -10.97 7.61
C GLN A 230 10.03 -9.69 8.31
#